data_0b3bddece293cf8141ac6618764a1a95
#
_entry.id   0b3bddece293cf8141ac6618764a1a95
#
_cell.length_a   1.000
_cell.length_b   1.000
_cell.length_c   1.000
_cell.angle_alpha   90.00
_cell.angle_beta   90.00
_cell.angle_gamma   90.00
#
_symmetry.space_group_name_H-M   'P 1'
#
loop_
_entity.id
_entity.type
_entity.pdbx_description
1 polymer ?
#
loop_
_entity_poly.entity_id
_entity_poly.type
_entity_poly.pdbx_seq_one_letter_code
_entity_poly.pdbx_strand_id
1 'polypeptide(L)'
;MNESIPTFDNSDNSPLNMDERPTLLKVLCILSWIGAGFQIFVSTLYSLFINDTVKQKMFDILPSEEMVSMYKEIFTLMDKTSIWYLILYLVNIVFVYMMWNLKKIGFYGYIIIQVFILLVPFTVNPFNLGQLVVSLIFPIIFIVLYGMNLKHMKD
;
A
#
# COMPACT_ATOMS: atom_id res chain seq x y z
N MET A 1 16.83 -63.20 25.14
CA MET A 1 17.26 -62.01 24.38
C MET A 1 16.02 -61.46 23.70
N ASN A 2 15.36 -60.44 24.34
CA ASN A 2 14.25 -59.73 23.75
C ASN A 2 14.79 -58.37 23.29
N GLU A 3 15.00 -58.22 21.99
CA GLU A 3 15.32 -56.94 21.41
C GLU A 3 14.00 -56.17 21.24
N SER A 4 13.82 -55.13 22.06
CA SER A 4 12.74 -54.17 21.91
C SER A 4 13.06 -53.26 20.74
N ILE A 5 12.28 -53.38 19.67
CA ILE A 5 12.29 -52.47 18.53
C ILE A 5 11.86 -51.07 19.02
N PRO A 6 12.66 -50.02 18.80
CA PRO A 6 12.19 -48.65 19.12
C PRO A 6 11.04 -48.26 18.20
N THR A 7 9.86 -48.11 18.75
CA THR A 7 8.74 -47.48 18.07
C THR A 7 9.06 -46.01 17.88
N PHE A 8 9.27 -45.57 16.64
CA PHE A 8 9.26 -44.16 16.30
C PHE A 8 7.84 -43.62 16.46
N ASP A 9 7.63 -42.95 17.56
CA ASP A 9 6.40 -42.20 17.82
C ASP A 9 6.46 -40.92 16.99
N ASN A 10 5.88 -40.97 15.77
CA ASN A 10 5.70 -39.82 14.89
C ASN A 10 4.45 -39.00 15.33
N SER A 11 4.35 -38.69 16.61
CA SER A 11 3.40 -37.69 17.09
C SER A 11 4.05 -36.30 17.05
N ASP A 12 4.47 -35.86 15.86
CA ASP A 12 4.81 -34.46 15.60
C ASP A 12 3.53 -33.62 15.49
N ASN A 13 2.72 -33.68 16.56
CA ASN A 13 1.68 -32.72 16.84
C ASN A 13 2.29 -31.48 17.49
N SER A 14 3.33 -30.91 16.91
CA SER A 14 3.73 -29.57 17.26
C SER A 14 2.61 -28.62 16.83
N PRO A 15 2.10 -27.76 17.73
CA PRO A 15 1.13 -26.76 17.34
C PRO A 15 1.76 -25.94 16.20
N LEU A 16 1.03 -25.83 15.09
CA LEU A 16 1.43 -25.08 13.90
C LEU A 16 2.14 -23.80 14.34
N ASN A 17 3.45 -23.78 14.19
CA ASN A 17 4.26 -22.61 14.50
C ASN A 17 3.70 -21.46 13.68
N MET A 18 3.18 -20.43 14.36
CA MET A 18 2.68 -19.21 13.72
C MET A 18 3.76 -18.47 12.91
N ASP A 19 4.97 -19.00 12.85
CA ASP A 19 6.12 -18.47 12.12
C ASP A 19 6.28 -18.98 10.68
N GLU A 20 5.40 -19.83 10.18
CA GLU A 20 5.46 -20.35 8.81
C GLU A 20 4.84 -19.45 7.74
N ARG A 21 4.81 -18.14 7.99
CA ARG A 21 4.48 -17.20 6.93
C ARG A 21 5.61 -17.19 5.90
N PRO A 22 5.29 -17.31 4.60
CA PRO A 22 6.32 -17.21 3.56
C PRO A 22 7.12 -15.92 3.72
N THR A 23 8.44 -16.01 3.65
CA THR A 23 9.33 -14.84 3.81
C THR A 23 8.98 -13.73 2.82
N LEU A 24 8.62 -14.09 1.60
CA LEU A 24 8.16 -13.14 0.58
C LEU A 24 6.94 -12.35 1.06
N LEU A 25 5.95 -13.01 1.64
CA LEU A 25 4.74 -12.35 2.17
C LEU A 25 5.08 -11.38 3.30
N LYS A 26 5.97 -11.78 4.23
CA LYS A 26 6.42 -10.89 5.32
C LYS A 26 7.05 -9.61 4.75
N VAL A 27 7.97 -9.74 3.80
CA VAL A 27 8.65 -8.60 3.16
C VAL A 27 7.65 -7.69 2.44
N LEU A 28 6.72 -8.26 1.67
CA LEU A 28 5.71 -7.50 0.94
C LEU A 28 4.80 -6.71 1.89
N CYS A 29 4.33 -7.31 2.97
CA CYS A 29 3.49 -6.62 3.95
C CYS A 29 4.24 -5.47 4.62
N ILE A 30 5.51 -5.67 5.00
CA ILE A 30 6.35 -4.63 5.59
C ILE A 30 6.55 -3.48 4.60
N LEU A 31 6.89 -3.77 3.34
CA LEU A 31 7.04 -2.74 2.29
C LEU A 31 5.74 -1.98 2.05
N SER A 32 4.60 -2.68 2.03
CA SER A 32 3.28 -2.05 1.87
C SER A 32 2.94 -1.14 3.05
N TRP A 33 3.28 -1.53 4.29
CA TRP A 33 3.09 -0.68 5.47
C TRP A 33 3.99 0.54 5.47
N ILE A 34 5.26 0.39 5.07
CA ILE A 34 6.18 1.53 4.93
C ILE A 34 5.64 2.51 3.88
N GLY A 35 5.23 2.00 2.71
CA GLY A 35 4.68 2.85 1.64
C GLY A 35 3.38 3.55 2.05
N ALA A 36 2.43 2.83 2.65
CA ALA A 36 1.19 3.40 3.14
C ALA A 36 1.42 4.39 4.28
N GLY A 37 2.29 4.06 5.24
CA GLY A 37 2.66 4.92 6.35
C GLY A 37 3.31 6.22 5.88
N PHE A 38 4.21 6.13 4.91
CA PHE A 38 4.83 7.32 4.30
C PHE A 38 3.79 8.21 3.62
N GLN A 39 2.85 7.62 2.87
CA GLN A 39 1.79 8.40 2.22
C GLN A 39 0.85 9.07 3.23
N ILE A 40 0.47 8.38 4.28
CA ILE A 40 -0.34 8.95 5.38
C ILE A 40 0.42 10.10 6.03
N PHE A 41 1.70 9.91 6.31
CA PHE A 41 2.56 10.94 6.91
C PHE A 41 2.62 12.19 6.02
N VAL A 42 2.90 12.04 4.72
CA VAL A 42 2.96 13.15 3.75
C VAL A 42 1.61 13.86 3.66
N SER A 43 0.48 13.11 3.54
CA SER A 43 -0.86 13.71 3.47
C SER A 43 -1.21 14.47 4.75
N THR A 44 -0.81 13.97 5.91
CA THR A 44 -1.04 14.63 7.20
C THR A 44 -0.22 15.90 7.31
N LEU A 45 1.08 15.85 6.99
CA LEU A 45 1.94 17.03 6.98
C LEU A 45 1.43 18.09 6.02
N TYR A 46 1.01 17.68 4.82
CA TYR A 46 0.43 18.59 3.86
C TYR A 46 -0.79 19.32 4.44
N SER A 47 -1.74 18.58 5.00
CA SER A 47 -2.97 19.14 5.55
C SER A 47 -2.74 20.06 6.76
N LEU A 48 -1.68 19.82 7.55
CA LEU A 48 -1.39 20.62 8.74
C LEU A 48 -0.56 21.87 8.43
N PHE A 49 0.38 21.78 7.51
CA PHE A 49 1.40 22.83 7.34
C PHE A 49 1.26 23.64 6.05
N ILE A 50 0.63 23.07 5.01
CA ILE A 50 0.51 23.74 3.71
C ILE A 50 -0.84 24.48 3.64
N ASN A 51 -0.81 25.76 4.02
CA ASN A 51 -1.92 26.69 3.86
C ASN A 51 -1.66 27.67 2.69
N ASP A 52 -2.65 28.47 2.34
CA ASP A 52 -2.56 29.38 1.20
C ASP A 52 -1.43 30.40 1.34
N THR A 53 -1.10 30.85 2.58
CA THR A 53 0.01 31.75 2.83
C THR A 53 1.36 31.11 2.52
N VAL A 54 1.52 29.82 2.85
CA VAL A 54 2.75 29.06 2.55
C VAL A 54 2.86 28.84 1.04
N LYS A 55 1.77 28.47 0.38
CA LYS A 55 1.74 28.30 -1.09
C LYS A 55 2.15 29.58 -1.80
N GLN A 56 1.59 30.72 -1.36
CA GLN A 56 1.92 32.02 -1.97
C GLN A 56 3.40 32.36 -1.81
N LYS A 57 3.96 32.21 -0.62
CA LYS A 57 5.40 32.40 -0.39
C LYS A 57 6.27 31.48 -1.24
N MET A 58 5.83 30.24 -1.47
CA MET A 58 6.54 29.33 -2.38
C MET A 58 6.48 29.80 -3.82
N PHE A 59 5.33 30.32 -4.29
CA PHE A 59 5.21 30.85 -5.65
C PHE A 59 6.07 32.08 -5.88
N ASP A 60 6.21 32.97 -4.88
CA ASP A 60 6.98 34.20 -4.95
C ASP A 60 8.49 33.96 -5.11
N ILE A 61 9.01 32.81 -4.68
CA ILE A 61 10.42 32.44 -4.79
C ILE A 61 10.76 31.62 -6.04
N LEU A 62 9.76 31.20 -6.82
CA LEU A 62 9.97 30.39 -8.02
C LEU A 62 10.51 31.25 -9.19
N PRO A 63 11.52 30.76 -9.92
CA PRO A 63 12.25 31.58 -10.90
C PRO A 63 11.48 31.77 -12.22
N SER A 64 10.42 31.00 -12.50
CA SER A 64 9.68 31.10 -13.77
C SER A 64 8.17 30.88 -13.57
N GLU A 65 7.37 31.53 -14.43
CA GLU A 65 5.90 31.37 -14.45
C GLU A 65 5.48 29.93 -14.79
N GLU A 66 6.27 29.22 -15.59
CA GLU A 66 6.03 27.82 -15.93
C GLU A 66 6.11 26.93 -14.68
N MET A 67 7.14 27.14 -13.84
CA MET A 67 7.24 26.44 -12.56
C MET A 67 6.07 26.79 -11.62
N VAL A 68 5.69 28.05 -11.55
CA VAL A 68 4.53 28.48 -10.74
C VAL A 68 3.26 27.76 -11.20
N SER A 69 3.01 27.66 -12.51
CA SER A 69 1.83 26.98 -13.06
C SER A 69 1.83 25.49 -12.71
N MET A 70 2.97 24.83 -12.85
CA MET A 70 3.13 23.41 -12.50
C MET A 70 2.88 23.15 -11.01
N TYR A 71 3.45 23.96 -10.12
CA TYR A 71 3.22 23.83 -8.68
C TYR A 71 1.78 24.13 -8.28
N LYS A 72 1.11 25.09 -8.92
CA LYS A 72 -0.33 25.35 -8.69
C LYS A 72 -1.18 24.12 -9.02
N GLU A 73 -0.87 23.45 -10.14
CA GLU A 73 -1.57 22.23 -10.52
C GLU A 73 -1.36 21.11 -9.49
N ILE A 74 -0.11 20.90 -9.04
CA ILE A 74 0.22 19.91 -7.98
C ILE A 74 -0.52 20.22 -6.69
N PHE A 75 -0.49 21.46 -6.21
CA PHE A 75 -1.19 21.84 -4.99
C PHE A 75 -2.71 21.69 -5.12
N THR A 76 -3.29 22.05 -6.26
CA THR A 76 -4.72 21.85 -6.52
C THR A 76 -5.11 20.37 -6.48
N LEU A 77 -4.25 19.50 -7.04
CA LEU A 77 -4.45 18.06 -6.96
C LEU A 77 -4.37 17.57 -5.50
N MET A 78 -3.35 17.98 -4.77
CA MET A 78 -3.15 17.59 -3.37
C MET A 78 -4.30 18.08 -2.46
N ASP A 79 -4.77 19.32 -2.62
CA ASP A 79 -5.88 19.87 -1.85
C ASP A 79 -7.16 19.04 -2.01
N LYS A 80 -7.44 18.59 -3.23
CA LYS A 80 -8.66 17.83 -3.52
C LYS A 80 -8.55 16.34 -3.21
N THR A 81 -7.34 15.79 -3.22
CA THR A 81 -7.15 14.33 -3.12
C THR A 81 -6.54 13.85 -1.81
N SER A 82 -5.88 14.73 -1.02
CA SER A 82 -5.17 14.33 0.20
C SER A 82 -6.03 13.58 1.21
N ILE A 83 -7.27 14.01 1.42
CA ILE A 83 -8.19 13.35 2.36
C ILE A 83 -8.61 11.97 1.86
N TRP A 84 -8.82 11.82 0.54
CA TRP A 84 -9.16 10.54 -0.07
C TRP A 84 -8.00 9.55 0.04
N TYR A 85 -6.78 10.01 -0.23
CA TYR A 85 -5.60 9.18 -0.04
C TYR A 85 -5.43 8.76 1.41
N LEU A 86 -5.61 9.67 2.37
CA LEU A 86 -5.51 9.34 3.79
C LEU A 86 -6.48 8.21 4.17
N ILE A 87 -7.75 8.32 3.78
CA ILE A 87 -8.76 7.29 4.07
C ILE A 87 -8.42 5.97 3.38
N LEU A 88 -8.08 6.01 2.09
CA LEU A 88 -7.79 4.80 1.31
C LEU A 88 -6.54 4.08 1.82
N TYR A 89 -5.48 4.80 2.18
CA TYR A 89 -4.27 4.19 2.74
C TYR A 89 -4.47 3.63 4.14
N LEU A 90 -5.32 4.24 4.97
CA LEU A 90 -5.72 3.65 6.25
C LEU A 90 -6.45 2.31 6.05
N VAL A 91 -7.40 2.25 5.12
CA VAL A 91 -8.10 1.01 4.77
C VAL A 91 -7.13 -0.01 4.14
N ASN A 92 -6.20 0.45 3.31
CA ASN A 92 -5.15 -0.40 2.73
C ASN A 92 -4.32 -1.11 3.81
N ILE A 93 -3.91 -0.40 4.87
CA ILE A 93 -3.18 -0.98 6.01
C ILE A 93 -3.97 -2.13 6.64
N VAL A 94 -5.29 -1.99 6.79
CA VAL A 94 -6.15 -3.05 7.35
C VAL A 94 -6.12 -4.30 6.48
N PHE A 95 -6.24 -4.16 5.15
CA PHE A 95 -6.18 -5.31 4.25
C PHE A 95 -4.80 -5.96 4.22
N VAL A 96 -3.71 -5.18 4.27
CA VAL A 96 -2.36 -5.71 4.41
C VAL A 96 -2.19 -6.46 5.75
N TYR A 97 -2.78 -5.96 6.84
CA TYR A 97 -2.81 -6.66 8.12
C TYR A 97 -3.60 -7.98 8.05
N MET A 98 -4.69 -8.02 7.29
CA MET A 98 -5.42 -9.28 7.06
C MET A 98 -4.58 -10.28 6.26
N MET A 99 -3.83 -9.83 5.25
CA MET A 99 -2.87 -10.69 4.53
C MET A 99 -1.72 -11.16 5.41
N TRP A 100 -1.24 -10.31 6.32
CA TRP A 100 -0.27 -10.70 7.34
C TRP A 100 -0.77 -11.85 8.20
N ASN A 101 -2.07 -11.88 8.50
CA ASN A 101 -2.73 -12.98 9.21
C ASN A 101 -3.19 -14.13 8.30
N LEU A 102 -2.63 -14.22 7.09
CA LEU A 102 -2.90 -15.27 6.09
C LEU A 102 -4.37 -15.36 5.66
N LYS A 103 -5.14 -14.25 5.67
CA LYS A 103 -6.53 -14.21 5.24
C LYS A 103 -6.64 -13.80 3.78
N LYS A 104 -7.25 -14.61 2.93
CA LYS A 104 -7.47 -14.32 1.50
C LYS A 104 -8.30 -13.07 1.24
N ILE A 105 -9.25 -12.76 2.12
CA ILE A 105 -10.07 -11.55 2.01
C ILE A 105 -9.21 -10.29 2.03
N GLY A 106 -8.07 -10.31 2.71
CA GLY A 106 -7.09 -9.22 2.70
C GLY A 106 -6.55 -8.95 1.29
N PHE A 107 -6.25 -10.00 0.53
CA PHE A 107 -5.76 -9.86 -0.84
C PHE A 107 -6.81 -9.26 -1.79
N TYR A 108 -8.04 -9.74 -1.74
CA TYR A 108 -9.11 -9.19 -2.58
C TYR A 108 -9.42 -7.73 -2.20
N GLY A 109 -9.48 -7.44 -0.91
CA GLY A 109 -9.65 -6.07 -0.42
C GLY A 109 -8.51 -5.14 -0.84
N TYR A 110 -7.27 -5.63 -0.80
CA TYR A 110 -6.10 -4.90 -1.27
C TYR A 110 -6.23 -4.52 -2.76
N ILE A 111 -6.63 -5.47 -3.63
CA ILE A 111 -6.85 -5.19 -5.06
C ILE A 111 -7.90 -4.09 -5.25
N ILE A 112 -9.03 -4.20 -4.57
CA ILE A 112 -10.12 -3.22 -4.67
C ILE A 112 -9.64 -1.83 -4.27
N ILE A 113 -8.92 -1.72 -3.15
CA ILE A 113 -8.39 -0.44 -2.68
C ILE A 113 -7.34 0.13 -3.63
N GLN A 114 -6.48 -0.70 -4.22
CA GLN A 114 -5.52 -0.23 -5.23
C GLN A 114 -6.20 0.37 -6.45
N VAL A 115 -7.32 -0.20 -6.90
CA VAL A 115 -8.12 0.37 -7.99
C VAL A 115 -8.68 1.74 -7.57
N PHE A 116 -9.21 1.89 -6.36
CA PHE A 116 -9.69 3.19 -5.88
C PHE A 116 -8.56 4.22 -5.79
N ILE A 117 -7.41 3.87 -5.23
CA ILE A 117 -6.23 4.75 -5.15
C ILE A 117 -5.81 5.21 -6.55
N LEU A 118 -5.82 4.31 -7.53
CA LEU A 118 -5.48 4.62 -8.92
C LEU A 118 -6.47 5.61 -9.57
N LEU A 119 -7.76 5.55 -9.20
CA LEU A 119 -8.80 6.40 -9.79
C LEU A 119 -8.83 7.81 -9.19
N VAL A 120 -8.32 8.01 -7.97
CA VAL A 120 -8.38 9.32 -7.27
C VAL A 120 -7.83 10.47 -8.13
N PRO A 121 -6.65 10.42 -8.79
CA PRO A 121 -6.13 11.55 -9.55
C PRO A 121 -7.04 11.97 -10.70
N PHE A 122 -7.78 11.02 -11.29
CA PHE A 122 -8.67 11.28 -12.43
C PHE A 122 -9.99 11.96 -12.04
N THR A 123 -10.26 12.12 -10.75
CA THR A 123 -11.39 12.93 -10.27
C THR A 123 -11.11 14.43 -10.38
N VAL A 124 -9.83 14.81 -10.50
CA VAL A 124 -9.39 16.22 -10.53
C VAL A 124 -8.79 16.58 -11.87
N ASN A 125 -7.93 15.72 -12.42
CA ASN A 125 -7.24 15.95 -13.68
C ASN A 125 -7.90 15.18 -14.82
N PRO A 126 -7.82 15.69 -16.07
CA PRO A 126 -8.27 14.95 -17.24
C PRO A 126 -7.49 13.62 -17.35
N PHE A 127 -8.16 12.63 -17.91
CA PHE A 127 -7.57 11.30 -18.09
C PHE A 127 -6.29 11.38 -18.94
N ASN A 128 -5.18 10.89 -18.38
CA ASN A 128 -3.89 10.81 -19.05
C ASN A 128 -3.40 9.35 -19.05
N LEU A 129 -3.30 8.77 -20.22
CA LEU A 129 -2.91 7.37 -20.40
C LEU A 129 -1.48 7.11 -19.90
N GLY A 130 -0.56 8.03 -20.13
CA GLY A 130 0.83 7.91 -19.65
C GLY A 130 0.92 7.88 -18.13
N GLN A 131 0.19 8.76 -17.46
CA GLN A 131 0.09 8.77 -16.00
C GLN A 131 -0.52 7.47 -15.46
N LEU A 132 -1.57 6.95 -16.10
CA LEU A 132 -2.19 5.69 -15.74
C LEU A 132 -1.21 4.53 -15.82
N VAL A 133 -0.49 4.40 -16.95
CA VAL A 133 0.48 3.32 -17.16
C VAL A 133 1.58 3.35 -16.09
N VAL A 134 2.16 4.51 -15.81
CA VAL A 134 3.19 4.65 -14.77
C VAL A 134 2.65 4.30 -13.39
N SER A 135 1.43 4.74 -13.06
CA SER A 135 0.80 4.48 -11.77
C SER A 135 0.43 3.00 -11.55
N LEU A 136 0.24 2.23 -12.63
CA LEU A 136 -0.08 0.80 -12.56
C LEU A 136 1.12 -0.09 -12.27
N ILE A 137 2.34 0.35 -12.54
CA ILE A 137 3.55 -0.50 -12.45
C ILE A 137 3.68 -1.11 -11.05
N PHE A 138 3.72 -0.30 -10.01
CA PHE A 138 3.87 -0.79 -8.63
C PHE A 138 2.68 -1.63 -8.14
N PRO A 139 1.42 -1.19 -8.29
CA PRO A 139 0.27 -2.01 -7.89
C PRO A 139 0.26 -3.38 -8.56
N ILE A 140 0.54 -3.47 -9.86
CA ILE A 140 0.56 -4.75 -10.58
C ILE A 140 1.64 -5.67 -10.02
N ILE A 141 2.86 -5.16 -9.83
CA ILE A 141 3.97 -5.96 -9.25
C ILE A 141 3.56 -6.52 -7.88
N PHE A 142 3.02 -5.68 -7.00
CA PHE A 142 2.59 -6.11 -5.67
C PHE A 142 1.42 -7.11 -5.72
N ILE A 143 0.43 -6.89 -6.58
CA ILE A 143 -0.71 -7.81 -6.76
C ILE A 143 -0.21 -9.19 -7.23
N VAL A 144 0.70 -9.25 -8.21
CA VAL A 144 1.28 -10.50 -8.70
C VAL A 144 2.06 -11.20 -7.58
N LEU A 145 2.92 -10.48 -6.87
CA LEU A 145 3.73 -11.04 -5.79
C LEU A 145 2.87 -11.52 -4.60
N TYR A 146 1.82 -10.81 -4.23
CA TYR A 146 0.84 -11.27 -3.24
C TYR A 146 0.05 -12.47 -3.74
N GLY A 147 -0.35 -12.46 -5.03
CA GLY A 147 -1.06 -13.57 -5.67
C GLY A 147 -0.28 -14.89 -5.61
N MET A 148 1.04 -14.84 -5.76
CA MET A 148 1.91 -16.03 -5.61
C MET A 148 1.85 -16.65 -4.21
N ASN A 149 1.47 -15.87 -3.20
CA ASN A 149 1.33 -16.32 -1.81
C ASN A 149 -0.08 -16.76 -1.43
N LEU A 150 -1.08 -16.64 -2.32
CA LEU A 150 -2.47 -17.03 -2.05
C LEU A 150 -2.64 -18.47 -1.60
N LYS A 151 -1.81 -19.39 -2.10
CA LYS A 151 -1.82 -20.80 -1.71
C LYS A 151 -1.54 -21.04 -0.22
N HIS A 152 -0.90 -20.08 0.45
CA HIS A 152 -0.59 -20.13 1.88
C HIS A 152 -1.64 -19.40 2.74
N MET A 153 -2.61 -18.71 2.12
CA MET A 153 -3.66 -17.99 2.81
C MET A 153 -4.90 -18.88 2.98
N LYS A 154 -5.63 -18.64 4.06
CA LYS A 154 -6.88 -19.35 4.43
C LYS A 154 -8.09 -18.44 4.18
N ASP A 155 -9.24 -19.05 3.98
CA ASP A 155 -10.53 -18.34 3.87
C ASP A 155 -10.99 -17.82 5.23
#